data_c4a75f1ca5f5ae1d6e5910c0df600211
#
_entry.id   c4a75f1ca5f5ae1d6e5910c0df600211
#
_cell.length_a   1.000
_cell.length_b   1.000
_cell.length_c   1.000
_cell.angle_alpha   90.00
_cell.angle_beta   90.00
_cell.angle_gamma   90.00
#
_symmetry.space_group_name_H-M   'P 1'
#
loop_
_entity.id
_entity.type
_entity.pdbx_description
1 polymer ?
#
loop_
_entity_poly.entity_id
_entity_poly.type
_entity_poly.pdbx_seq_one_letter_code
_entity_poly.pdbx_strand_id
1 'polypeptide(L)'
;MSKDQQGPSRLITFEIPDEKLGRDLELFRRRAIELGASMAEVIPANWVEIDARVRLKCSTPLCPYYDKSIFCPPHGPSLELMRKAVARYSRALLFAIDVIPVDEFSDRSKEREAVVKWVRKCFEITGKIETMAFGNGYYLASGFGQFSCVKALCGQERCSILDGGTCPYPLKARPSMEGVGIDVFGLVTKVGWDIYPIYRSVNPREVPRALSVGIVFIY
;
A
#
# COMPACT_ATOMS: atom_id res chain seq x y z
N MET A 1 -13.54 -5.35 -22.27
CA MET A 1 -13.01 -6.07 -21.09
C MET A 1 -12.04 -7.10 -21.60
N SER A 2 -10.74 -6.79 -21.66
CA SER A 2 -9.71 -7.76 -22.02
C SER A 2 -9.66 -8.82 -20.93
N LYS A 3 -9.73 -10.09 -21.30
CA LYS A 3 -9.44 -11.21 -20.39
C LYS A 3 -8.00 -11.05 -19.93
N ASP A 4 -7.80 -10.51 -18.73
CA ASP A 4 -6.50 -10.58 -18.07
C ASP A 4 -6.06 -12.04 -18.12
N GLN A 5 -4.94 -12.33 -18.76
CA GLN A 5 -4.35 -13.64 -18.83
C GLN A 5 -3.89 -14.04 -17.43
N GLN A 6 -4.86 -14.50 -16.62
CA GLN A 6 -4.56 -15.26 -15.43
C GLN A 6 -4.13 -16.64 -15.91
N GLY A 7 -2.85 -16.94 -15.77
CA GLY A 7 -2.35 -18.29 -15.96
C GLY A 7 -3.06 -19.27 -15.02
N PRO A 8 -2.98 -20.59 -15.26
CA PRO A 8 -3.61 -21.56 -14.40
C PRO A 8 -3.13 -21.42 -12.96
N SER A 9 -4.04 -21.57 -11.99
CA SER A 9 -3.68 -21.60 -10.56
C SER A 9 -2.60 -22.63 -10.31
N ARG A 10 -1.57 -22.27 -9.57
CA ARG A 10 -0.44 -23.16 -9.27
C ARG A 10 -0.67 -23.95 -8.01
N LEU A 11 -0.16 -25.17 -7.98
CA LEU A 11 -0.13 -25.98 -6.76
C LEU A 11 0.63 -25.24 -5.66
N ILE A 12 0.05 -25.19 -4.47
CA ILE A 12 0.72 -24.64 -3.28
C ILE A 12 1.77 -25.64 -2.81
N THR A 13 3.01 -25.14 -2.66
CA THR A 13 4.13 -25.91 -2.13
C THR A 13 4.74 -25.16 -0.94
N PHE A 14 5.30 -25.88 0.05
CA PHE A 14 5.95 -25.24 1.21
C PHE A 14 7.27 -24.58 0.83
N GLU A 15 7.97 -25.14 -0.14
CA GLU A 15 9.24 -24.63 -0.64
C GLU A 15 9.08 -24.17 -2.08
N ILE A 16 9.60 -23.00 -2.39
CA ILE A 16 9.63 -22.44 -3.73
C ILE A 16 11.10 -22.31 -4.12
N PRO A 17 11.54 -22.98 -5.20
CA PRO A 17 12.92 -22.84 -5.67
C PRO A 17 13.28 -21.38 -5.97
N ASP A 18 14.49 -20.96 -5.59
CA ASP A 18 14.95 -19.56 -5.72
C ASP A 18 14.83 -19.03 -7.14
N GLU A 19 15.13 -19.85 -8.14
CA GLU A 19 14.99 -19.48 -9.56
C GLU A 19 13.53 -19.18 -9.93
N LYS A 20 12.58 -19.99 -9.42
CA LYS A 20 11.15 -19.75 -9.62
C LYS A 20 10.70 -18.49 -8.90
N LEU A 21 11.11 -18.32 -7.64
CA LEU A 21 10.83 -17.13 -6.84
C LEU A 21 11.32 -15.87 -7.57
N GLY A 22 12.56 -15.87 -8.04
CA GLY A 22 13.14 -14.75 -8.78
C GLY A 22 12.34 -14.38 -10.04
N ARG A 23 11.94 -15.38 -10.84
CA ARG A 23 11.09 -15.14 -12.05
C ARG A 23 9.72 -14.57 -11.69
N ASP A 24 9.08 -15.11 -10.67
CA ASP A 24 7.74 -14.67 -10.26
C ASP A 24 7.79 -13.24 -9.67
N LEU A 25 8.80 -12.92 -8.86
CA LEU A 25 8.98 -11.57 -8.31
C LEU A 25 9.22 -10.53 -9.41
N GLU A 26 10.03 -10.87 -10.42
CA GLU A 26 10.24 -9.98 -11.58
C GLU A 26 8.95 -9.82 -12.42
N LEU A 27 8.15 -10.89 -12.55
CA LEU A 27 6.84 -10.80 -13.18
C LEU A 27 5.93 -9.83 -12.43
N PHE A 28 5.87 -9.90 -11.10
CA PHE A 28 5.05 -9.00 -10.27
C PHE A 28 5.55 -7.56 -10.36
N ARG A 29 6.87 -7.35 -10.37
CA ARG A 29 7.48 -6.03 -10.54
C ARG A 29 7.07 -5.39 -11.88
N ARG A 30 7.23 -6.10 -12.98
CA ARG A 30 6.80 -5.64 -14.31
C ARG A 30 5.30 -5.35 -14.34
N ARG A 31 4.50 -6.23 -13.73
CA ARG A 31 3.05 -6.03 -13.69
C ARG A 31 2.65 -4.78 -12.91
N ALA A 32 3.34 -4.44 -11.82
CA ALA A 32 3.09 -3.19 -11.10
C ALA A 32 3.32 -1.97 -12.00
N ILE A 33 4.38 -1.96 -12.80
CA ILE A 33 4.66 -0.90 -13.79
C ILE A 33 3.56 -0.84 -14.87
N GLU A 34 3.18 -1.97 -15.45
CA GLU A 34 2.10 -2.05 -16.46
C GLU A 34 0.75 -1.54 -15.90
N LEU A 35 0.50 -1.76 -14.62
CA LEU A 35 -0.68 -1.27 -13.92
C LEU A 35 -0.60 0.22 -13.61
N GLY A 36 0.53 0.88 -13.87
CA GLY A 36 0.73 2.32 -13.76
C GLY A 36 1.50 2.78 -12.54
N ALA A 37 2.29 1.90 -11.90
CA ALA A 37 3.34 2.37 -11.01
C ALA A 37 4.46 3.02 -11.85
N SER A 38 5.01 4.12 -11.35
CA SER A 38 6.16 4.80 -11.95
C SER A 38 7.47 4.07 -11.61
N MET A 39 7.48 3.44 -10.44
CA MET A 39 8.62 2.68 -9.92
C MET A 39 8.12 1.44 -9.19
N ALA A 40 8.88 0.35 -9.30
CA ALA A 40 8.64 -0.88 -8.55
C ALA A 40 9.95 -1.61 -8.31
N GLU A 41 10.17 -2.07 -7.07
CA GLU A 41 11.39 -2.75 -6.65
C GLU A 41 11.07 -3.94 -5.76
N VAL A 42 11.74 -5.05 -5.98
CA VAL A 42 11.70 -6.21 -5.10
C VAL A 42 12.72 -6.01 -3.99
N ILE A 43 12.24 -5.98 -2.77
CA ILE A 43 13.05 -5.68 -1.59
C ILE A 43 13.09 -6.86 -0.61
N PRO A 44 14.16 -7.00 0.18
CA PRO A 44 14.14 -7.87 1.36
C PRO A 44 13.06 -7.37 2.35
N ALA A 45 12.22 -8.28 2.85
CA ALA A 45 11.16 -7.89 3.79
C ALA A 45 11.69 -7.31 5.11
N ASN A 46 12.90 -7.68 5.52
CA ASN A 46 13.59 -7.15 6.71
C ASN A 46 14.03 -5.67 6.55
N TRP A 47 13.88 -5.08 5.38
CA TRP A 47 14.06 -3.64 5.21
C TRP A 47 12.88 -2.84 5.76
N VAL A 48 11.73 -3.48 5.91
CA VAL A 48 10.49 -2.85 6.38
C VAL A 48 10.53 -2.70 7.89
N GLU A 49 10.59 -1.48 8.35
CA GLU A 49 10.59 -1.13 9.77
C GLU A 49 9.16 -0.83 10.25
N ILE A 50 8.77 -1.45 11.38
CA ILE A 50 7.51 -1.18 12.08
C ILE A 50 7.79 -0.29 13.28
N ASP A 51 7.57 1.02 13.11
CA ASP A 51 7.86 2.06 14.09
C ASP A 51 6.58 2.59 14.74
N ALA A 52 6.56 2.60 16.07
CA ALA A 52 5.44 3.14 16.84
C ALA A 52 5.24 4.66 16.61
N ARG A 53 6.33 5.39 16.30
CA ARG A 53 6.27 6.84 16.01
C ARG A 53 5.46 7.14 14.76
N VAL A 54 5.48 6.26 13.77
CA VAL A 54 4.66 6.38 12.56
C VAL A 54 3.19 6.28 12.91
N ARG A 55 2.81 5.25 13.67
CA ARG A 55 1.42 5.07 14.09
C ARG A 55 0.93 6.16 15.07
N LEU A 56 1.83 6.71 15.89
CA LEU A 56 1.52 7.83 16.78
C LEU A 56 0.95 9.03 16.02
N LYS A 57 1.39 9.27 14.78
CA LYS A 57 0.87 10.36 13.92
C LYS A 57 -0.60 10.16 13.49
N CYS A 58 -1.17 8.98 13.70
CA CYS A 58 -2.61 8.80 13.51
C CYS A 58 -3.44 9.38 14.66
N SER A 59 -2.86 9.50 15.85
CA SER A 59 -3.54 10.02 17.05
C SER A 59 -3.04 11.42 17.47
N THR A 60 -1.84 11.85 17.04
CA THR A 60 -1.23 13.11 17.48
C THR A 60 -0.45 13.79 16.34
N PRO A 61 -0.98 14.86 15.71
CA PRO A 61 -2.37 15.35 15.82
C PRO A 61 -3.37 14.35 15.29
N LEU A 62 -4.62 14.41 15.75
CA LEU A 62 -5.63 13.42 15.37
C LEU A 62 -5.87 13.41 13.86
N CYS A 63 -5.61 12.24 13.25
CA CYS A 63 -5.89 11.99 11.84
C CYS A 63 -7.42 11.98 11.61
N PRO A 64 -7.93 12.61 10.53
CA PRO A 64 -9.37 12.61 10.26
C PRO A 64 -9.97 11.21 10.02
N TYR A 65 -9.12 10.22 9.74
CA TYR A 65 -9.54 8.82 9.54
C TYR A 65 -9.36 7.92 10.77
N TYR A 66 -8.84 8.46 11.87
CA TYR A 66 -8.75 7.72 13.13
C TYR A 66 -10.14 7.28 13.56
N ASP A 67 -10.29 6.02 13.98
CA ASP A 67 -11.57 5.41 14.36
C ASP A 67 -12.66 5.42 13.26
N LYS A 68 -12.27 5.58 11.99
CA LYS A 68 -13.23 5.64 10.86
C LYS A 68 -13.23 4.40 9.97
N SER A 69 -12.25 3.51 10.11
CA SER A 69 -12.12 2.31 9.29
C SER A 69 -11.60 1.14 10.11
N ILE A 70 -12.04 -0.08 9.78
CA ILE A 70 -11.48 -1.32 10.35
C ILE A 70 -9.97 -1.47 10.09
N PHE A 71 -9.42 -0.75 9.13
CA PHE A 71 -8.00 -0.76 8.79
C PHE A 71 -7.21 0.42 9.38
N CYS A 72 -7.91 1.41 9.93
CA CYS A 72 -7.27 2.52 10.63
C CYS A 72 -7.19 2.27 12.13
N PRO A 73 -6.22 2.87 12.86
CA PRO A 73 -6.23 2.85 14.31
C PRO A 73 -7.54 3.42 14.89
N PRO A 74 -8.04 2.84 16.00
CA PRO A 74 -7.49 1.76 16.80
C PRO A 74 -7.77 0.36 16.25
N HIS A 75 -8.62 0.18 15.23
CA HIS A 75 -9.18 -1.10 14.76
C HIS A 75 -8.21 -1.92 13.91
N GLY A 76 -7.28 -1.28 13.19
CA GLY A 76 -6.34 -1.96 12.30
C GLY A 76 -5.35 -2.88 13.04
N PRO A 77 -4.56 -3.67 12.30
CA PRO A 77 -3.56 -4.57 12.88
C PRO A 77 -2.67 -3.89 13.91
N SER A 78 -2.39 -4.55 15.02
CA SER A 78 -1.49 -4.03 16.04
C SER A 78 -0.03 -4.01 15.54
N LEU A 79 0.80 -3.12 16.10
CA LEU A 79 2.23 -3.08 15.76
C LEU A 79 2.95 -4.40 16.09
N GLU A 80 2.52 -5.08 17.16
CA GLU A 80 3.08 -6.37 17.55
C GLU A 80 2.76 -7.45 16.51
N LEU A 81 1.49 -7.52 16.07
CA LEU A 81 1.07 -8.43 15.00
C LEU A 81 1.85 -8.16 13.71
N MET A 82 2.01 -6.89 13.34
CA MET A 82 2.75 -6.51 12.15
C MET A 82 4.21 -6.90 12.22
N ARG A 83 4.90 -6.66 13.36
CA ARG A 83 6.30 -7.09 13.53
C ARG A 83 6.44 -8.62 13.40
N LYS A 84 5.53 -9.38 14.02
CA LYS A 84 5.53 -10.85 13.91
C LYS A 84 5.27 -11.31 12.48
N ALA A 85 4.34 -10.67 11.76
CA ALA A 85 4.02 -11.02 10.38
C ALA A 85 5.17 -10.69 9.43
N VAL A 86 5.68 -9.45 9.47
CA VAL A 86 6.78 -9.00 8.59
C VAL A 86 8.03 -9.87 8.77
N ALA A 87 8.35 -10.29 10.00
CA ALA A 87 9.49 -11.17 10.28
C ALA A 87 9.37 -12.57 9.63
N ARG A 88 8.21 -12.95 9.13
CA ARG A 88 7.98 -14.23 8.44
C ARG A 88 8.13 -14.15 6.92
N TYR A 89 8.20 -12.93 6.38
CA TYR A 89 8.44 -12.72 4.95
C TYR A 89 9.92 -12.52 4.66
N SER A 90 10.38 -13.01 3.52
CA SER A 90 11.72 -12.78 3.01
C SER A 90 11.75 -11.73 1.89
N ARG A 91 10.66 -11.58 1.15
CA ARG A 91 10.56 -10.70 -0.02
C ARG A 91 9.24 -9.92 -0.03
N ALA A 92 9.36 -8.65 -0.43
CA ALA A 92 8.22 -7.80 -0.72
C ALA A 92 8.43 -7.03 -2.02
N LEU A 93 7.34 -6.62 -2.64
CA LEU A 93 7.34 -5.69 -3.77
C LEU A 93 6.91 -4.32 -3.26
N LEU A 94 7.83 -3.35 -3.25
CA LEU A 94 7.55 -1.94 -3.04
C LEU A 94 7.26 -1.30 -4.40
N PHE A 95 6.24 -0.46 -4.48
CA PHE A 95 5.98 0.34 -5.68
C PHE A 95 5.56 1.75 -5.32
N ALA A 96 5.80 2.67 -6.26
CA ALA A 96 5.37 4.06 -6.12
C ALA A 96 4.78 4.57 -7.44
N ILE A 97 3.85 5.49 -7.31
CA ILE A 97 3.20 6.21 -8.41
C ILE A 97 3.58 7.67 -8.29
N ASP A 98 4.19 8.25 -9.31
CA ASP A 98 4.39 9.69 -9.39
C ASP A 98 3.04 10.39 -9.50
N VAL A 99 2.79 11.33 -8.60
CA VAL A 99 1.60 12.17 -8.65
C VAL A 99 1.86 13.34 -9.57
N ILE A 100 1.20 13.33 -10.72
CA ILE A 100 1.35 14.35 -11.75
C ILE A 100 -0.03 14.92 -12.11
N PRO A 101 -0.27 16.21 -11.93
CA PRO A 101 0.67 17.21 -11.38
C PRO A 101 0.88 17.08 -9.86
N VAL A 102 2.05 17.49 -9.38
CA VAL A 102 2.48 17.35 -7.96
C VAL A 102 1.53 18.07 -7.01
N ASP A 103 0.94 19.18 -7.45
CA ASP A 103 0.03 20.01 -6.67
C ASP A 103 -1.28 19.30 -6.29
N GLU A 104 -1.63 18.17 -6.92
CA GLU A 104 -2.76 17.35 -6.48
C GLU A 104 -2.54 16.74 -5.09
N PHE A 105 -1.30 16.51 -4.68
CA PHE A 105 -0.96 16.08 -3.31
C PHE A 105 -0.46 17.23 -2.43
N SER A 106 0.32 18.17 -3.01
CA SER A 106 0.97 19.22 -2.23
C SER A 106 0.06 20.40 -1.93
N ASP A 107 -0.90 20.70 -2.79
CA ASP A 107 -1.85 21.79 -2.58
C ASP A 107 -3.07 21.31 -1.76
N ARG A 108 -3.07 21.70 -0.48
CA ARG A 108 -4.15 21.35 0.46
C ARG A 108 -5.45 22.14 0.25
N SER A 109 -5.45 23.16 -0.62
CA SER A 109 -6.65 23.89 -1.04
C SER A 109 -7.41 23.15 -2.14
N LYS A 110 -6.74 22.27 -2.89
CA LYS A 110 -7.36 21.46 -3.94
C LYS A 110 -8.32 20.43 -3.37
N GLU A 111 -9.32 20.10 -4.16
CA GLU A 111 -10.37 19.16 -3.79
C GLU A 111 -9.79 17.79 -3.42
N ARG A 112 -10.35 17.19 -2.39
CA ARG A 112 -9.97 15.84 -1.91
C ARG A 112 -10.07 14.77 -3.00
N GLU A 113 -10.85 14.99 -4.04
CA GLU A 113 -10.98 14.06 -5.18
C GLU A 113 -9.67 13.88 -5.96
N ALA A 114 -8.88 14.93 -6.09
CA ALA A 114 -7.56 14.84 -6.73
C ALA A 114 -6.65 13.81 -6.03
N VAL A 115 -6.65 13.83 -4.69
CA VAL A 115 -5.90 12.85 -3.88
C VAL A 115 -6.52 11.45 -3.99
N VAL A 116 -7.84 11.37 -3.98
CA VAL A 116 -8.58 10.10 -3.98
C VAL A 116 -8.25 9.23 -5.19
N LYS A 117 -8.09 9.81 -6.39
CA LYS A 117 -7.75 9.03 -7.60
C LYS A 117 -6.42 8.28 -7.47
N TRP A 118 -5.41 8.91 -6.86
CA TRP A 118 -4.09 8.31 -6.64
C TRP A 118 -4.12 7.22 -5.59
N VAL A 119 -4.90 7.44 -4.52
CA VAL A 119 -5.12 6.45 -3.48
C VAL A 119 -5.86 5.23 -4.05
N ARG A 120 -6.90 5.43 -4.87
CA ARG A 120 -7.59 4.34 -5.59
C ARG A 120 -6.64 3.55 -6.46
N LYS A 121 -5.78 4.25 -7.21
CA LYS A 121 -4.79 3.62 -8.08
C LYS A 121 -3.81 2.76 -7.29
N CYS A 122 -3.35 3.27 -6.13
CA CYS A 122 -2.49 2.50 -5.23
C CYS A 122 -3.19 1.22 -4.74
N PHE A 123 -4.44 1.31 -4.27
CA PHE A 123 -5.21 0.13 -3.85
C PHE A 123 -5.45 -0.86 -5.00
N GLU A 124 -5.68 -0.36 -6.22
CA GLU A 124 -5.88 -1.19 -7.39
C GLU A 124 -4.62 -2.01 -7.73
N ILE A 125 -3.46 -1.37 -7.75
CA ILE A 125 -2.18 -2.05 -7.98
C ILE A 125 -1.93 -3.06 -6.86
N THR A 126 -2.04 -2.63 -5.60
CA THR A 126 -1.86 -3.50 -4.42
C THR A 126 -2.71 -4.77 -4.51
N GLY A 127 -4.02 -4.61 -4.74
CA GLY A 127 -4.96 -5.74 -4.79
C GLY A 127 -4.72 -6.67 -5.97
N LYS A 128 -4.35 -6.12 -7.14
CA LYS A 128 -4.04 -6.92 -8.33
C LYS A 128 -2.75 -7.73 -8.16
N ILE A 129 -1.70 -7.13 -7.61
CA ILE A 129 -0.43 -7.83 -7.35
C ILE A 129 -0.62 -8.91 -6.28
N GLU A 130 -1.32 -8.61 -5.19
CA GLU A 130 -1.64 -9.59 -4.15
C GLU A 130 -2.43 -10.78 -4.72
N THR A 131 -3.47 -10.51 -5.52
CA THR A 131 -4.28 -11.56 -6.17
C THR A 131 -3.43 -12.40 -7.13
N MET A 132 -2.55 -11.76 -7.88
CA MET A 132 -1.65 -12.45 -8.81
C MET A 132 -0.62 -13.30 -8.06
N ALA A 133 -0.06 -12.82 -6.96
CA ALA A 133 0.82 -13.57 -6.10
C ALA A 133 0.10 -14.80 -5.52
N PHE A 134 -1.12 -14.62 -5.00
CA PHE A 134 -1.96 -15.72 -4.53
C PHE A 134 -2.16 -16.80 -5.61
N GLY A 135 -2.56 -16.42 -6.83
CA GLY A 135 -2.75 -17.33 -7.96
C GLY A 135 -1.45 -18.03 -8.40
N ASN A 136 -0.29 -17.47 -8.10
CA ASN A 136 1.01 -18.08 -8.36
C ASN A 136 1.53 -18.95 -7.21
N GLY A 137 0.70 -19.21 -6.18
CA GLY A 137 1.01 -20.11 -5.07
C GLY A 137 1.55 -19.41 -3.82
N TYR A 138 1.69 -18.07 -3.83
CA TYR A 138 2.08 -17.27 -2.67
C TYR A 138 0.84 -16.92 -1.84
N TYR A 139 0.22 -17.93 -1.24
CA TYR A 139 -1.10 -17.85 -0.62
C TYR A 139 -1.16 -16.96 0.64
N LEU A 140 -0.02 -16.60 1.20
CA LEU A 140 0.11 -15.66 2.33
C LEU A 140 0.48 -14.25 1.87
N ALA A 141 0.52 -13.97 0.56
CA ALA A 141 0.79 -12.61 0.09
C ALA A 141 -0.19 -11.60 0.70
N SER A 142 0.33 -10.45 1.14
CA SER A 142 -0.45 -9.44 1.84
C SER A 142 -0.06 -8.03 1.43
N GLY A 143 -1.05 -7.27 0.97
CA GLY A 143 -0.86 -5.93 0.44
C GLY A 143 -1.25 -4.81 1.39
N PHE A 144 -0.52 -3.68 1.31
CA PHE A 144 -0.75 -2.46 2.06
C PHE A 144 -0.68 -1.26 1.12
N GLY A 145 -1.65 -0.37 1.24
CA GLY A 145 -1.71 0.86 0.46
C GLY A 145 -1.36 2.09 1.29
N GLN A 146 -2.04 3.18 1.01
CA GLN A 146 -1.87 4.45 1.72
C GLN A 146 -3.21 5.06 2.10
N PHE A 147 -3.22 6.01 3.04
CA PHE A 147 -4.42 6.68 3.54
C PHE A 147 -5.52 5.70 4.00
N SER A 148 -6.80 6.10 3.86
CA SER A 148 -7.95 5.29 4.28
C SER A 148 -8.78 4.84 3.08
N CYS A 149 -9.13 3.55 3.05
CA CYS A 149 -10.01 2.98 2.03
C CYS A 149 -11.44 3.55 2.10
N VAL A 150 -11.90 3.99 3.27
CA VAL A 150 -13.26 4.51 3.48
C VAL A 150 -13.57 5.67 2.53
N LYS A 151 -12.68 6.67 2.47
CA LYS A 151 -12.89 7.79 1.56
C LYS A 151 -12.57 7.42 0.11
N ALA A 152 -11.47 6.71 -0.09
CA ALA A 152 -10.97 6.42 -1.43
C ALA A 152 -11.85 5.43 -2.21
N LEU A 153 -12.37 4.39 -1.56
CA LEU A 153 -13.16 3.36 -2.23
C LEU A 153 -14.66 3.52 -1.99
N CYS A 154 -15.07 3.78 -0.75
CA CYS A 154 -16.48 3.82 -0.37
C CYS A 154 -17.11 5.21 -0.53
N GLY A 155 -16.30 6.29 -0.54
CA GLY A 155 -16.81 7.66 -0.54
C GLY A 155 -17.53 8.07 0.76
N GLN A 156 -17.38 7.29 1.82
CA GLN A 156 -18.07 7.45 3.10
C GLN A 156 -17.20 8.16 4.14
N GLU A 157 -17.82 8.57 5.23
CA GLU A 157 -17.12 9.16 6.39
C GLU A 157 -16.72 8.09 7.42
N ARG A 158 -17.41 6.93 7.44
CA ARG A 158 -17.17 5.81 8.35
C ARG A 158 -17.38 4.48 7.64
N CYS A 159 -16.59 3.49 8.03
CA CYS A 159 -16.67 2.14 7.47
C CYS A 159 -17.92 1.42 7.96
N SER A 160 -18.74 0.92 7.03
CA SER A 160 -19.98 0.21 7.34
C SER A 160 -19.79 -1.04 8.21
N ILE A 161 -18.62 -1.68 8.16
CA ILE A 161 -18.33 -2.84 9.04
C ILE A 161 -18.33 -2.43 10.52
N LEU A 162 -17.87 -1.22 10.86
CA LEU A 162 -17.87 -0.72 12.23
C LEU A 162 -19.29 -0.51 12.77
N ASP A 163 -20.27 -0.40 11.87
CA ASP A 163 -21.68 -0.22 12.18
C ASP A 163 -22.49 -1.51 11.90
N GLY A 164 -21.82 -2.66 11.83
CA GLY A 164 -22.46 -3.99 11.65
C GLY A 164 -22.78 -4.36 10.21
N GLY A 165 -22.39 -3.56 9.23
CA GLY A 165 -22.57 -3.82 7.80
C GLY A 165 -21.45 -4.66 7.18
N THR A 166 -21.38 -4.67 5.85
CA THR A 166 -20.38 -5.42 5.06
C THR A 166 -19.47 -4.50 4.26
N CYS A 167 -18.27 -4.98 3.90
CA CYS A 167 -17.37 -4.24 3.02
C CYS A 167 -17.82 -4.37 1.56
N PRO A 168 -18.10 -3.26 0.85
CA PRO A 168 -18.43 -3.32 -0.58
C PRO A 168 -17.22 -3.60 -1.47
N TYR A 169 -15.99 -3.50 -0.94
CA TYR A 169 -14.75 -3.68 -1.69
C TYR A 169 -13.75 -4.63 -1.02
N PRO A 170 -14.15 -5.87 -0.62
CA PRO A 170 -13.29 -6.75 0.18
C PRO A 170 -12.01 -7.17 -0.55
N LEU A 171 -12.02 -7.22 -1.88
CA LEU A 171 -10.87 -7.57 -2.70
C LEU A 171 -9.93 -6.38 -3.01
N LYS A 172 -10.33 -5.15 -2.68
CA LYS A 172 -9.56 -3.92 -2.97
C LYS A 172 -9.11 -3.19 -1.72
N ALA A 173 -9.94 -3.19 -0.67
CA ALA A 173 -9.65 -2.47 0.56
C ALA A 173 -8.51 -3.15 1.34
N ARG A 174 -7.48 -2.36 1.69
CA ARG A 174 -6.30 -2.80 2.44
C ARG A 174 -5.97 -1.77 3.53
N PRO A 175 -5.23 -2.16 4.56
CA PRO A 175 -4.66 -1.20 5.50
C PRO A 175 -3.68 -0.25 4.80
N SER A 176 -3.51 0.96 5.35
CA SER A 176 -2.39 1.80 4.93
C SER A 176 -1.11 1.36 5.62
N MET A 177 0.03 1.58 4.95
CA MET A 177 1.35 1.28 5.48
C MET A 177 1.57 2.02 6.81
N GLU A 178 1.26 3.31 6.87
CA GLU A 178 1.43 4.14 8.07
C GLU A 178 0.47 3.71 9.20
N GLY A 179 -0.76 3.32 8.85
CA GLY A 179 -1.77 2.86 9.83
C GLY A 179 -1.35 1.60 10.57
N VAL A 180 -0.47 0.80 9.99
CA VAL A 180 0.12 -0.39 10.62
C VAL A 180 1.56 -0.17 11.10
N GLY A 181 2.06 1.06 11.01
CA GLY A 181 3.35 1.46 11.55
C GLY A 181 4.55 1.27 10.62
N ILE A 182 4.34 0.99 9.33
CA ILE A 182 5.44 0.90 8.36
C ILE A 182 6.02 2.31 8.14
N ASP A 183 7.33 2.47 8.34
CA ASP A 183 8.06 3.71 8.03
C ASP A 183 8.27 3.84 6.51
N VAL A 184 7.30 4.46 5.85
CA VAL A 184 7.31 4.64 4.39
C VAL A 184 8.45 5.54 3.95
N PHE A 185 8.73 6.63 4.68
CA PHE A 185 9.82 7.56 4.32
C PHE A 185 11.18 6.88 4.41
N GLY A 186 11.45 6.20 5.52
CA GLY A 186 12.68 5.44 5.69
C GLY A 186 12.84 4.35 4.63
N LEU A 187 11.77 3.61 4.33
CA LEU A 187 11.80 2.55 3.34
C LEU A 187 12.05 3.06 1.92
N VAL A 188 11.35 4.11 1.49
CA VAL A 188 11.50 4.73 0.16
C VAL A 188 12.91 5.31 -0.02
N THR A 189 13.44 5.97 1.02
CA THR A 189 14.83 6.47 1.03
C THR A 189 15.83 5.32 0.95
N LYS A 190 15.60 4.22 1.66
CA LYS A 190 16.47 3.04 1.66
C LYS A 190 16.59 2.36 0.29
N VAL A 191 15.50 2.42 -0.50
CA VAL A 191 15.48 1.93 -1.88
C VAL A 191 16.15 2.93 -2.86
N GLY A 192 16.48 4.14 -2.40
CA GLY A 192 17.12 5.19 -3.20
C GLY A 192 16.14 6.04 -4.02
N TRP A 193 14.86 6.07 -3.65
CA TRP A 193 13.91 6.95 -4.31
C TRP A 193 13.75 8.26 -3.54
N ASP A 194 13.71 9.36 -4.27
CA ASP A 194 13.45 10.68 -3.69
C ASP A 194 12.03 10.79 -3.18
N ILE A 195 11.87 11.18 -1.91
CA ILE A 195 10.59 11.43 -1.26
C ILE A 195 10.67 12.73 -0.45
N TYR A 196 9.65 13.56 -0.58
CA TYR A 196 9.59 14.88 0.04
C TYR A 196 8.43 14.95 1.04
N PRO A 197 8.62 15.59 2.22
CA PRO A 197 7.54 15.81 3.16
C PRO A 197 6.54 16.83 2.62
N ILE A 198 5.26 16.46 2.64
CA ILE A 198 4.17 17.34 2.23
C ILE A 198 3.35 17.70 3.47
N TYR A 199 3.32 18.97 3.85
CA TYR A 199 2.64 19.46 5.04
C TYR A 199 1.83 20.74 4.73
N ARG A 200 0.98 21.18 5.67
CA ARG A 200 0.01 22.26 5.41
C ARG A 200 0.61 23.59 4.96
N SER A 201 1.80 23.92 5.44
CA SER A 201 2.46 25.21 5.17
C SER A 201 3.49 25.13 4.04
N VAL A 202 3.62 23.97 3.36
CA VAL A 202 4.51 23.86 2.21
C VAL A 202 3.92 24.65 1.05
N ASN A 203 4.77 25.41 0.35
CA ASN A 203 4.38 26.01 -0.92
C ASN A 203 4.27 24.87 -1.96
N PRO A 204 3.09 24.59 -2.54
CA PRO A 204 2.92 23.51 -3.49
C PRO A 204 3.88 23.53 -4.68
N ARG A 205 4.33 24.73 -5.06
CA ARG A 205 5.27 24.93 -6.20
C ARG A 205 6.71 24.56 -5.87
N GLU A 206 7.03 24.43 -4.57
CA GLU A 206 8.38 24.10 -4.09
C GLU A 206 8.52 22.59 -3.77
N VAL A 207 7.46 21.80 -3.92
CA VAL A 207 7.52 20.34 -3.76
C VAL A 207 8.00 19.72 -5.08
N PRO A 208 9.22 19.18 -5.15
CA PRO A 208 9.77 18.67 -6.41
C PRO A 208 9.06 17.42 -6.92
N ARG A 209 8.55 16.58 -5.97
CA ARG A 209 7.93 15.29 -6.28
C ARG A 209 6.95 14.89 -5.19
N ALA A 210 5.85 14.27 -5.60
CA ALA A 210 4.91 13.61 -4.70
C ALA A 210 4.71 12.16 -5.11
N LEU A 211 4.72 11.24 -4.16
CA LEU A 211 4.59 9.81 -4.38
C LEU A 211 3.36 9.23 -3.67
N SER A 212 2.68 8.34 -4.38
CA SER A 212 1.68 7.43 -3.83
C SER A 212 2.31 6.04 -3.74
N VAL A 213 2.54 5.53 -2.52
CA VAL A 213 3.36 4.34 -2.25
C VAL A 213 2.50 3.19 -1.75
N GLY A 214 2.80 1.98 -2.20
CA GLY A 214 2.20 0.75 -1.71
C GLY A 214 3.22 -0.40 -1.65
N ILE A 215 2.92 -1.43 -0.88
CA ILE A 215 3.76 -2.61 -0.72
C ILE A 215 2.91 -3.88 -0.74
N VAL A 216 3.47 -4.95 -1.30
CA VAL A 216 2.92 -6.30 -1.18
C VAL A 216 4.00 -7.24 -0.67
N PHE A 217 3.83 -7.80 0.52
CA PHE A 217 4.66 -8.90 1.01
C PHE A 217 4.28 -10.16 0.24
N ILE A 218 5.28 -10.90 -0.25
CA ILE A 218 5.05 -12.02 -1.17
C ILE A 218 5.44 -13.36 -0.54
N TYR A 219 6.71 -13.47 -0.06
CA TYR A 219 7.32 -14.74 0.37
C TYR A 219 8.19 -14.55 1.58
#